data_d76029d2a617ccc676b424449af4ea76
#
_entry.id   d76029d2a617ccc676b424449af4ea76
#
_cell.length_a   1.000
_cell.length_b   1.000
_cell.length_c   1.000
_cell.angle_alpha   90.00
_cell.angle_beta   90.00
_cell.angle_gamma   90.00
#
_symmetry.space_group_name_H-M   'P 1'
#
loop_
_entity.id
_entity.type
_entity.pdbx_description
1 polymer ?
#
loop_
_entity_poly.entity_id
_entity_poly.type
_entity_poly.pdbx_seq_one_letter_code
_entity_poly.pdbx_strand_id
1 'polypeptide(L)'
;MTPRLPVSYGAVRLPAGLIGSFAIMGRMTKKPKKIRLDELLVEQGVLPDAGTVLRAVLAHEVKVDDVYVTSAAIKVAPDADIVVKGRKKFVSRGGHKLQGALDAFGQEVSGMRCMDIGSSTGGFSDCLLQAGAGSVACVDVNYGQLAWKLRQDPRVAVFERTNIKLADPVELGAPFDLLVADLSFIGLAALAPTFARFAQAGTIFIGLIKPQFESQHDETDHGIVRDEAVRLRTVDEVRAALEAAGFECTGVTESPITGHEGNVEYLVRAVFQG
;
A
#
# COMPACT_ATOMS: atom_id res chain seq x y z
N MET A 1 -3.37 23.58 25.83
CA MET A 1 -2.17 23.62 24.94
C MET A 1 -1.43 22.31 25.15
N THR A 2 -1.70 21.33 24.31
CA THR A 2 -1.00 20.05 24.29
C THR A 2 0.07 20.11 23.18
N PRO A 3 1.30 19.68 23.42
CA PRO A 3 2.37 19.78 22.43
C PRO A 3 2.15 18.81 21.27
N ARG A 4 2.19 19.33 20.06
CA ARG A 4 2.20 18.53 18.83
C ARG A 4 3.49 17.72 18.79
N LEU A 5 3.37 16.39 18.76
CA LEU A 5 4.47 15.50 18.46
C LEU A 5 4.90 15.69 16.99
N PRO A 6 6.19 15.72 16.68
CA PRO A 6 6.67 15.86 15.31
C PRO A 6 6.33 14.59 14.52
N VAL A 7 5.83 14.78 13.31
CA VAL A 7 5.62 13.73 12.31
C VAL A 7 6.99 13.10 12.00
N SER A 8 7.22 11.90 12.50
CA SER A 8 8.43 11.15 12.20
C SER A 8 8.37 10.67 10.74
N TYR A 9 9.24 11.20 9.89
CA TYR A 9 9.47 10.66 8.56
C TYR A 9 9.95 9.22 8.70
N GLY A 10 9.19 8.28 8.11
CA GLY A 10 9.38 6.85 8.22
C GLY A 10 10.81 6.42 7.86
N ALA A 11 11.42 5.67 8.75
CA ALA A 11 12.66 4.95 8.47
C ALA A 11 12.26 3.53 8.01
N VAL A 12 12.84 3.04 6.92
CA VAL A 12 12.71 1.63 6.54
C VAL A 12 13.63 0.82 7.43
N ARG A 13 13.05 -0.02 8.27
CA ARG A 13 13.77 -1.02 9.06
C ARG A 13 13.67 -2.37 8.36
N LEU A 14 14.81 -2.97 8.08
CA LEU A 14 14.86 -4.32 7.50
C LEU A 14 14.65 -5.33 8.63
N PRO A 15 13.74 -6.32 8.47
CA PRO A 15 13.56 -7.35 9.48
C PRO A 15 14.80 -8.24 9.57
N ALA A 16 15.29 -8.47 10.78
CA ALA A 16 16.31 -9.46 11.07
C ALA A 16 15.76 -10.86 10.76
N GLY A 17 16.25 -11.48 9.68
CA GLY A 17 16.17 -12.92 9.47
C GLY A 17 14.86 -13.48 8.90
N LEU A 18 14.83 -13.71 7.60
CA LEU A 18 13.99 -14.71 6.96
C LEU A 18 14.90 -15.78 6.34
N ILE A 19 15.44 -16.64 7.18
CA ILE A 19 15.93 -17.97 6.77
C ILE A 19 15.23 -18.99 7.65
N GLY A 20 14.48 -19.89 7.00
CA GLY A 20 13.61 -20.87 7.59
C GLY A 20 14.25 -21.69 8.73
N SER A 21 13.49 -21.84 9.81
CA SER A 21 13.80 -22.67 10.96
C SER A 21 13.69 -24.14 10.57
N PHE A 22 14.84 -24.81 10.39
CA PHE A 22 14.95 -26.25 10.59
C PHE A 22 15.91 -26.50 11.74
N ALA A 23 15.35 -26.89 12.86
CA ALA A 23 16.09 -27.34 14.03
C ALA A 23 16.69 -28.73 13.75
N ILE A 24 18.03 -28.84 13.68
CA ILE A 24 18.76 -30.06 13.97
C ILE A 24 20.03 -29.71 14.76
N MET A 25 20.24 -30.46 15.80
CA MET A 25 21.30 -30.39 16.80
C MET A 25 22.72 -30.24 16.23
N GLY A 26 23.47 -29.30 16.83
CA GLY A 26 24.91 -29.46 17.05
C GLY A 26 25.81 -29.32 15.81
N ARG A 27 26.01 -28.09 15.32
CA ARG A 27 27.26 -27.70 14.62
C ARG A 27 27.58 -26.27 14.97
N MET A 28 28.84 -26.02 15.39
CA MET A 28 29.39 -24.66 15.56
C MET A 28 29.16 -23.90 14.25
N THR A 29 28.17 -23.01 14.22
CA THR A 29 27.88 -22.17 13.04
C THR A 29 28.98 -21.14 12.90
N LYS A 30 29.75 -21.23 11.81
CA LYS A 30 30.65 -20.14 11.39
C LYS A 30 29.82 -18.85 11.33
N LYS A 31 30.29 -17.78 11.99
CA LYS A 31 29.66 -16.45 11.86
C LYS A 31 29.45 -16.13 10.37
N PRO A 32 28.27 -15.65 9.97
CA PRO A 32 27.99 -15.34 8.58
C PRO A 32 29.05 -14.34 8.06
N LYS A 33 29.48 -14.54 6.81
CA LYS A 33 30.50 -13.68 6.20
C LYS A 33 29.92 -12.27 6.04
N LYS A 34 30.62 -11.27 6.57
CA LYS A 34 30.21 -9.87 6.41
C LYS A 34 30.25 -9.43 4.95
N ILE A 35 29.23 -8.69 4.53
CA ILE A 35 29.03 -8.16 3.17
C ILE A 35 29.22 -6.64 3.22
N ARG A 36 29.65 -6.01 2.13
CA ARG A 36 29.71 -4.55 2.05
C ARG A 36 28.30 -3.95 2.12
N LEU A 37 28.17 -2.85 2.85
CA LEU A 37 26.89 -2.17 3.04
C LEU A 37 26.26 -1.73 1.71
N ASP A 38 27.05 -1.18 0.79
CA ASP A 38 26.59 -0.76 -0.53
C ASP A 38 26.11 -1.94 -1.36
N GLU A 39 26.83 -3.05 -1.38
CA GLU A 39 26.43 -4.29 -2.04
C GLU A 39 25.12 -4.84 -1.45
N LEU A 40 25.03 -4.92 -0.12
CA LEU A 40 23.84 -5.44 0.58
C LEU A 40 22.60 -4.60 0.31
N LEU A 41 22.69 -3.26 0.38
CA LEU A 41 21.55 -2.37 0.13
C LEU A 41 21.06 -2.38 -1.32
N VAL A 42 21.96 -2.59 -2.28
CA VAL A 42 21.60 -2.74 -3.70
C VAL A 42 21.01 -4.12 -3.98
N GLU A 43 21.61 -5.19 -3.46
CA GLU A 43 21.11 -6.56 -3.61
C GLU A 43 19.71 -6.75 -3.01
N GLN A 44 19.45 -6.12 -1.88
CA GLN A 44 18.12 -6.12 -1.24
C GLN A 44 17.13 -5.13 -1.87
N GLY A 45 17.51 -4.41 -2.94
CA GLY A 45 16.66 -3.43 -3.62
C GLY A 45 16.31 -2.19 -2.77
N VAL A 46 17.01 -1.97 -1.63
CA VAL A 46 16.78 -0.80 -0.76
C VAL A 46 17.25 0.47 -1.45
N LEU A 47 18.36 0.40 -2.18
CA LEU A 47 18.94 1.51 -2.95
C LEU A 47 19.24 1.04 -4.38
N PRO A 48 18.99 1.86 -5.43
CA PRO A 48 19.10 1.40 -6.82
C PRO A 48 20.53 1.13 -7.27
N ASP A 49 21.52 1.80 -6.67
CA ASP A 49 22.93 1.73 -7.07
C ASP A 49 23.86 2.17 -5.94
N ALA A 50 25.11 1.79 -6.02
CA ALA A 50 26.15 2.12 -5.03
C ALA A 50 26.39 3.65 -4.87
N GLY A 51 26.21 4.43 -5.94
CA GLY A 51 26.31 5.90 -5.88
C GLY A 51 25.23 6.52 -5.02
N THR A 52 23.99 5.98 -5.09
CA THR A 52 22.89 6.39 -4.22
C THR A 52 23.14 5.99 -2.76
N VAL A 53 23.70 4.81 -2.52
CA VAL A 53 24.14 4.40 -1.16
C VAL A 53 25.17 5.37 -0.61
N LEU A 54 26.19 5.71 -1.40
CA LEU A 54 27.22 6.66 -0.97
C LEU A 54 26.62 8.03 -0.60
N ARG A 55 25.72 8.55 -1.43
CA ARG A 55 25.02 9.83 -1.14
C ARG A 55 24.21 9.77 0.15
N ALA A 56 23.46 8.69 0.37
CA ALA A 56 22.68 8.51 1.59
C ALA A 56 23.57 8.41 2.84
N VAL A 57 24.71 7.73 2.75
CA VAL A 57 25.70 7.65 3.85
C VAL A 57 26.31 9.04 4.15
N LEU A 58 26.71 9.78 3.12
CA LEU A 58 27.28 11.14 3.28
C LEU A 58 26.24 12.13 3.83
N ALA A 59 24.96 11.93 3.54
CA ALA A 59 23.86 12.72 4.09
C ALA A 59 23.47 12.32 5.54
N HIS A 60 24.17 11.37 6.17
CA HIS A 60 23.82 10.81 7.48
C HIS A 60 22.40 10.24 7.52
N GLU A 61 21.99 9.56 6.45
CA GLU A 61 20.66 8.95 6.31
C GLU A 61 20.68 7.44 6.60
N VAL A 62 21.86 6.80 6.71
CA VAL A 62 21.99 5.36 6.92
C VAL A 62 22.52 5.07 8.32
N LYS A 63 21.80 4.23 9.06
CA LYS A 63 22.23 3.64 10.34
C LYS A 63 22.40 2.13 10.19
N VAL A 64 23.35 1.58 10.90
CA VAL A 64 23.54 0.14 11.12
C VAL A 64 23.60 -0.07 12.63
N ASP A 65 22.73 -0.93 13.16
CA ASP A 65 22.62 -1.19 14.60
C ASP A 65 22.49 0.13 15.41
N ASP A 66 21.57 1.01 14.96
CA ASP A 66 21.29 2.36 15.50
C ASP A 66 22.45 3.39 15.41
N VAL A 67 23.58 3.05 14.81
CA VAL A 67 24.72 3.96 14.63
C VAL A 67 24.78 4.49 13.20
N TYR A 68 24.89 5.81 13.03
CA TYR A 68 25.13 6.40 11.71
C TYR A 68 26.48 5.95 11.15
N VAL A 69 26.44 5.42 9.92
CA VAL A 69 27.65 5.00 9.23
C VAL A 69 28.28 6.15 8.45
N THR A 70 29.61 6.13 8.35
CA THR A 70 30.39 7.18 7.65
C THR A 70 30.98 6.70 6.32
N SER A 71 30.83 5.42 6.00
CA SER A 71 31.32 4.84 4.74
C SER A 71 30.36 3.79 4.21
N ALA A 72 30.04 3.87 2.92
CA ALA A 72 29.23 2.88 2.21
C ALA A 72 29.95 1.52 2.06
N ALA A 73 31.28 1.50 2.17
CA ALA A 73 32.09 0.30 2.00
C ALA A 73 32.32 -0.51 3.29
N ILE A 74 31.71 -0.11 4.42
CA ILE A 74 31.83 -0.90 5.66
C ILE A 74 31.25 -2.31 5.46
N LYS A 75 31.82 -3.28 6.16
CA LYS A 75 31.33 -4.66 6.15
C LYS A 75 30.39 -4.87 7.32
N VAL A 76 29.16 -5.23 6.99
CA VAL A 76 28.06 -5.50 7.94
C VAL A 76 27.67 -6.98 7.93
N ALA A 77 27.01 -7.44 8.98
CA ALA A 77 26.40 -8.76 8.97
C ALA A 77 25.21 -8.77 8.03
N PRO A 78 24.90 -9.89 7.34
CA PRO A 78 23.72 -9.95 6.45
C PRO A 78 22.39 -9.72 7.15
N ASP A 79 22.34 -9.96 8.45
CA ASP A 79 21.21 -9.78 9.36
C ASP A 79 21.32 -8.51 10.24
N ALA A 80 22.22 -7.58 9.92
CA ALA A 80 22.33 -6.31 10.62
C ALA A 80 21.04 -5.49 10.53
N ASP A 81 20.70 -4.79 11.62
CA ASP A 81 19.58 -3.85 11.62
C ASP A 81 19.97 -2.57 10.87
N ILE A 82 19.51 -2.44 9.62
CA ILE A 82 19.85 -1.30 8.77
C ILE A 82 18.63 -0.41 8.60
N VAL A 83 18.80 0.88 8.93
CA VAL A 83 17.77 1.91 8.78
C VAL A 83 18.28 2.96 7.79
N VAL A 84 17.54 3.18 6.70
CA VAL A 84 17.79 4.26 5.75
C VAL A 84 16.75 5.35 5.96
N LYS A 85 17.18 6.50 6.48
CA LYS A 85 16.34 7.67 6.79
C LYS A 85 15.91 8.34 5.48
N GLY A 86 14.68 8.88 5.48
CA GLY A 86 14.19 9.67 4.33
C GLY A 86 13.62 8.85 3.19
N ARG A 87 13.67 7.52 3.22
CA ARG A 87 12.99 6.69 2.21
C ARG A 87 11.53 6.44 2.60
N LYS A 88 10.67 6.80 1.68
CA LYS A 88 9.27 6.41 1.78
C LYS A 88 9.17 4.90 1.54
N LYS A 89 8.52 4.17 2.46
CA LYS A 89 8.25 2.73 2.30
C LYS A 89 7.52 2.46 0.98
N PHE A 90 6.59 3.35 0.62
CA PHE A 90 5.79 3.28 -0.60
C PHE A 90 5.99 4.54 -1.45
N VAL A 91 5.68 4.46 -2.75
CA VAL A 91 5.77 5.58 -3.70
C VAL A 91 4.87 6.76 -3.31
N SER A 92 3.82 6.51 -2.51
CA SER A 92 2.96 7.56 -1.95
C SER A 92 2.39 7.16 -0.60
N ARG A 93 1.73 8.14 0.08
CA ARG A 93 1.06 7.94 1.37
C ARG A 93 -0.04 6.86 1.32
N GLY A 94 -0.67 6.66 0.15
CA GLY A 94 -1.71 5.64 -0.06
C GLY A 94 -1.26 4.25 0.37
N GLY A 95 0.00 3.86 0.10
CA GLY A 95 0.52 2.55 0.49
C GLY A 95 0.44 2.27 1.99
N HIS A 96 0.57 3.30 2.85
CA HIS A 96 0.39 3.13 4.30
C HIS A 96 -1.06 2.87 4.68
N LYS A 97 -2.04 3.44 3.95
CA LYS A 97 -3.46 3.20 4.18
C LYS A 97 -3.80 1.74 3.91
N LEU A 98 -3.41 1.25 2.71
CA LEU A 98 -3.65 -0.15 2.35
C LEU A 98 -2.90 -1.12 3.26
N GLN A 99 -1.65 -0.83 3.63
CA GLN A 99 -0.90 -1.67 4.59
C GLN A 99 -1.66 -1.80 5.91
N GLY A 100 -2.19 -0.69 6.45
CA GLY A 100 -3.00 -0.73 7.67
C GLY A 100 -4.24 -1.59 7.54
N ALA A 101 -4.90 -1.59 6.38
CA ALA A 101 -6.04 -2.46 6.11
C ALA A 101 -5.63 -3.94 6.03
N LEU A 102 -4.54 -4.26 5.30
CA LEU A 102 -4.03 -5.63 5.19
C LEU A 102 -3.69 -6.19 6.58
N ASP A 103 -3.02 -5.38 7.41
CA ASP A 103 -2.65 -5.75 8.79
C ASP A 103 -3.90 -5.95 9.67
N ALA A 104 -4.85 -5.00 9.63
CA ALA A 104 -6.06 -5.04 10.46
C ALA A 104 -7.00 -6.21 10.10
N PHE A 105 -7.09 -6.56 8.83
CA PHE A 105 -7.94 -7.65 8.35
C PHE A 105 -7.22 -9.01 8.28
N GLY A 106 -5.90 -9.06 8.55
CA GLY A 106 -5.09 -10.25 8.34
C GLY A 106 -5.12 -10.74 6.89
N GLN A 107 -5.18 -9.80 5.92
CA GLN A 107 -5.36 -10.15 4.53
C GLN A 107 -4.04 -10.51 3.86
N GLU A 108 -3.90 -11.78 3.52
CA GLU A 108 -2.80 -12.28 2.70
C GLU A 108 -3.01 -11.91 1.21
N VAL A 109 -1.91 -11.53 0.55
CA VAL A 109 -1.92 -11.06 -0.86
C VAL A 109 -1.01 -11.89 -1.76
N SER A 110 -0.19 -12.78 -1.16
CA SER A 110 0.83 -13.53 -1.88
C SER A 110 0.26 -14.33 -3.05
N GLY A 111 0.81 -14.10 -4.25
CA GLY A 111 0.44 -14.77 -5.48
C GLY A 111 -0.88 -14.28 -6.13
N MET A 112 -1.65 -13.41 -5.47
CA MET A 112 -2.94 -12.93 -5.98
C MET A 112 -2.80 -12.07 -7.23
N ARG A 113 -3.81 -12.18 -8.10
CA ARG A 113 -4.06 -11.24 -9.21
C ARG A 113 -4.89 -10.09 -8.69
N CYS A 114 -4.30 -8.90 -8.63
CA CYS A 114 -4.90 -7.72 -8.03
C CYS A 114 -5.26 -6.66 -9.09
N MET A 115 -6.29 -5.85 -8.82
CA MET A 115 -6.59 -4.63 -9.57
C MET A 115 -6.58 -3.44 -8.60
N ASP A 116 -5.86 -2.37 -8.96
CA ASP A 116 -5.82 -1.09 -8.24
C ASP A 116 -6.62 -0.05 -9.03
N ILE A 117 -7.81 0.29 -8.53
CA ILE A 117 -8.77 1.21 -9.16
C ILE A 117 -8.56 2.60 -8.60
N GLY A 118 -8.12 3.54 -9.47
CA GLY A 118 -7.65 4.87 -9.07
C GLY A 118 -6.19 4.82 -8.60
N SER A 119 -5.33 4.14 -9.37
CA SER A 119 -3.95 3.85 -8.97
C SER A 119 -3.08 5.11 -8.77
N SER A 120 -3.36 6.21 -9.46
CA SER A 120 -2.63 7.49 -9.36
C SER A 120 -1.12 7.28 -9.41
N THR A 121 -0.39 7.64 -8.35
CA THR A 121 1.06 7.41 -8.24
C THR A 121 1.45 5.97 -7.95
N GLY A 122 0.49 5.09 -7.64
CA GLY A 122 0.70 3.67 -7.41
C GLY A 122 0.96 3.29 -5.95
N GLY A 123 0.45 4.07 -4.99
CA GLY A 123 0.66 3.78 -3.57
C GLY A 123 0.10 2.42 -3.16
N PHE A 124 -1.14 2.11 -3.56
CA PHE A 124 -1.77 0.81 -3.30
C PHE A 124 -1.08 -0.30 -4.08
N SER A 125 -0.80 -0.09 -5.37
CA SER A 125 -0.06 -1.04 -6.21
C SER A 125 1.31 -1.41 -5.62
N ASP A 126 2.08 -0.43 -5.14
CA ASP A 126 3.37 -0.66 -4.49
C ASP A 126 3.23 -1.49 -3.20
N CYS A 127 2.19 -1.23 -2.42
CA CYS A 127 1.87 -2.01 -1.23
C CYS A 127 1.55 -3.47 -1.58
N LEU A 128 0.68 -3.70 -2.58
CA LEU A 128 0.33 -5.04 -3.04
C LEU A 128 1.55 -5.83 -3.53
N LEU A 129 2.41 -5.20 -4.35
CA LEU A 129 3.61 -5.84 -4.87
C LEU A 129 4.61 -6.19 -3.77
N GLN A 130 4.77 -5.32 -2.76
CA GLN A 130 5.60 -5.59 -1.58
C GLN A 130 5.00 -6.67 -0.67
N ALA A 131 3.66 -6.81 -0.64
CA ALA A 131 2.95 -7.89 0.06
C ALA A 131 2.93 -9.21 -0.73
N GLY A 132 3.59 -9.27 -1.90
CA GLY A 132 3.77 -10.49 -2.66
C GLY A 132 2.71 -10.76 -3.73
N ALA A 133 1.92 -9.76 -4.16
CA ALA A 133 0.98 -9.92 -5.27
C ALA A 133 1.66 -10.51 -6.51
N GLY A 134 1.00 -11.47 -7.15
CA GLY A 134 1.47 -12.10 -8.38
C GLY A 134 1.40 -11.16 -9.59
N SER A 135 0.34 -10.32 -9.65
CA SER A 135 0.21 -9.26 -10.65
C SER A 135 -0.71 -8.15 -10.16
N VAL A 136 -0.55 -6.94 -10.70
CA VAL A 136 -1.39 -5.78 -10.41
C VAL A 136 -1.78 -5.06 -11.70
N ALA A 137 -3.09 -4.96 -11.97
CA ALA A 137 -3.65 -4.10 -13.01
C ALA A 137 -3.91 -2.70 -12.42
N CYS A 138 -3.13 -1.71 -12.83
CA CYS A 138 -3.23 -0.32 -12.38
C CYS A 138 -4.16 0.44 -13.31
N VAL A 139 -5.34 0.84 -12.83
CA VAL A 139 -6.38 1.54 -13.63
C VAL A 139 -6.55 2.96 -13.14
N ASP A 140 -6.44 3.94 -14.04
CA ASP A 140 -6.65 5.36 -13.71
C ASP A 140 -7.20 6.14 -14.92
N VAL A 141 -8.02 7.15 -14.64
CA VAL A 141 -8.50 8.09 -15.67
C VAL A 141 -7.42 9.08 -16.12
N ASN A 142 -6.44 9.33 -15.27
CA ASN A 142 -5.30 10.18 -15.54
C ASN A 142 -4.23 9.44 -16.36
N TYR A 143 -3.21 10.20 -16.76
CA TYR A 143 -2.07 9.71 -17.54
C TYR A 143 -0.74 10.18 -16.95
N GLY A 144 0.25 9.30 -16.95
CA GLY A 144 1.64 9.65 -16.62
C GLY A 144 1.91 9.82 -15.12
N GLN A 145 0.95 9.48 -14.24
CA GLN A 145 1.12 9.66 -12.79
C GLN A 145 1.82 8.47 -12.12
N LEU A 146 1.62 7.26 -12.64
CA LEU A 146 2.17 6.04 -12.03
C LEU A 146 3.70 6.12 -11.93
N ALA A 147 4.24 5.82 -10.76
CA ALA A 147 5.68 5.90 -10.49
C ALA A 147 6.48 4.99 -11.44
N TRP A 148 7.63 5.49 -11.93
CA TRP A 148 8.44 4.82 -12.94
C TRP A 148 8.86 3.40 -12.55
N LYS A 149 9.21 3.17 -11.29
CA LYS A 149 9.57 1.83 -10.81
C LYS A 149 8.45 0.80 -10.98
N LEU A 150 7.18 1.23 -10.84
CA LEU A 150 6.02 0.36 -11.01
C LEU A 150 5.75 0.08 -12.48
N ARG A 151 5.93 1.08 -13.35
CA ARG A 151 5.81 0.88 -14.81
C ARG A 151 6.81 -0.13 -15.38
N GLN A 152 7.94 -0.31 -14.70
CA GLN A 152 8.99 -1.25 -15.12
C GLN A 152 8.86 -2.62 -14.45
N ASP A 153 7.99 -2.79 -13.46
CA ASP A 153 7.79 -4.09 -12.82
C ASP A 153 7.00 -5.02 -13.76
N PRO A 154 7.54 -6.19 -14.12
CA PRO A 154 6.88 -7.10 -15.08
C PRO A 154 5.54 -7.66 -14.57
N ARG A 155 5.23 -7.51 -13.28
CA ARG A 155 3.96 -7.89 -12.68
C ARG A 155 2.87 -6.82 -12.84
N VAL A 156 3.21 -5.62 -13.35
CA VAL A 156 2.28 -4.48 -13.45
C VAL A 156 1.77 -4.34 -14.88
N ALA A 157 0.45 -4.33 -15.03
CA ALA A 157 -0.24 -3.91 -16.24
C ALA A 157 -0.81 -2.50 -16.02
N VAL A 158 -0.57 -1.57 -16.97
CA VAL A 158 -0.93 -0.15 -16.82
C VAL A 158 -2.07 0.20 -17.78
N PHE A 159 -3.20 0.63 -17.21
CA PHE A 159 -4.41 1.06 -17.93
C PHE A 159 -4.74 2.51 -17.56
N GLU A 160 -4.02 3.44 -18.15
CA GLU A 160 -4.26 4.87 -17.99
C GLU A 160 -5.33 5.39 -18.97
N ARG A 161 -5.89 6.58 -18.70
CA ARG A 161 -7.01 7.17 -19.46
C ARG A 161 -8.23 6.22 -19.53
N THR A 162 -8.38 5.38 -18.52
CA THR A 162 -9.39 4.32 -18.47
C THR A 162 -10.43 4.63 -17.40
N ASN A 163 -11.66 4.88 -17.82
CA ASN A 163 -12.78 5.02 -16.91
C ASN A 163 -13.34 3.64 -16.55
N ILE A 164 -13.19 3.22 -15.30
CA ILE A 164 -13.60 1.91 -14.83
C ILE A 164 -15.09 1.59 -15.05
N LYS A 165 -15.95 2.63 -15.07
CA LYS A 165 -17.39 2.46 -15.38
C LYS A 165 -17.63 1.95 -16.80
N LEU A 166 -16.78 2.36 -17.74
CA LEU A 166 -16.93 2.08 -19.17
C LEU A 166 -16.01 0.96 -19.67
N ALA A 167 -15.02 0.59 -18.87
CA ALA A 167 -14.01 -0.39 -19.24
C ALA A 167 -14.65 -1.79 -19.44
N ASP A 168 -14.12 -2.53 -20.42
CA ASP A 168 -14.43 -3.92 -20.60
C ASP A 168 -13.65 -4.77 -19.58
N PRO A 169 -14.31 -5.55 -18.71
CA PRO A 169 -13.63 -6.41 -17.75
C PRO A 169 -12.65 -7.39 -18.40
N VAL A 170 -12.95 -7.92 -19.56
CA VAL A 170 -12.10 -8.90 -20.27
C VAL A 170 -10.82 -8.24 -20.75
N GLU A 171 -10.90 -7.02 -21.30
CA GLU A 171 -9.72 -6.27 -21.75
C GLU A 171 -8.78 -5.90 -20.59
N LEU A 172 -9.32 -5.68 -19.38
CA LEU A 172 -8.53 -5.43 -18.19
C LEU A 172 -8.04 -6.71 -17.49
N GLY A 173 -8.45 -7.89 -17.98
CA GLY A 173 -8.01 -9.18 -17.48
C GLY A 173 -8.81 -9.73 -16.29
N ALA A 174 -10.06 -9.29 -16.11
CA ALA A 174 -10.96 -9.86 -15.10
C ALA A 174 -11.22 -11.35 -15.34
N PRO A 175 -11.60 -12.11 -14.30
CA PRO A 175 -11.77 -11.69 -12.90
C PRO A 175 -10.46 -11.60 -12.13
N PHE A 176 -10.48 -10.87 -11.01
CA PHE A 176 -9.35 -10.69 -10.10
C PHE A 176 -9.62 -11.37 -8.75
N ASP A 177 -8.53 -11.70 -8.02
CA ASP A 177 -8.63 -12.27 -6.67
C ASP A 177 -8.86 -11.17 -5.62
N LEU A 178 -8.26 -9.98 -5.85
CA LEU A 178 -8.36 -8.82 -4.98
C LEU A 178 -8.54 -7.54 -5.80
N LEU A 179 -9.60 -6.81 -5.51
CA LEU A 179 -9.83 -5.45 -6.00
C LEU A 179 -9.51 -4.47 -4.87
N VAL A 180 -8.69 -3.45 -5.15
CA VAL A 180 -8.48 -2.34 -4.23
C VAL A 180 -8.90 -1.04 -4.91
N ALA A 181 -9.42 -0.06 -4.13
CA ALA A 181 -9.86 1.21 -4.65
C ALA A 181 -9.52 2.38 -3.73
N ASP A 182 -8.83 3.40 -4.28
CA ASP A 182 -8.57 4.71 -3.67
C ASP A 182 -9.00 5.80 -4.64
N LEU A 183 -10.27 6.17 -4.60
CA LEU A 183 -10.88 7.07 -5.57
C LEU A 183 -10.99 8.50 -5.02
N SER A 184 -10.97 9.49 -5.92
CA SER A 184 -11.20 10.89 -5.59
C SER A 184 -12.34 11.45 -6.46
N PHE A 185 -13.13 12.36 -5.89
CA PHE A 185 -14.25 13.03 -6.54
C PHE A 185 -15.46 12.14 -6.86
N ILE A 186 -15.42 10.86 -6.51
CA ILE A 186 -16.54 9.94 -6.65
C ILE A 186 -16.53 8.98 -5.45
N GLY A 187 -17.71 8.75 -4.86
CA GLY A 187 -17.89 7.82 -3.76
C GLY A 187 -17.80 6.36 -4.19
N LEU A 188 -17.37 5.49 -3.28
CA LEU A 188 -17.35 4.04 -3.50
C LEU A 188 -18.76 3.48 -3.67
N ALA A 189 -19.76 4.03 -2.92
CA ALA A 189 -21.16 3.59 -3.00
C ALA A 189 -21.67 3.66 -4.44
N ALA A 190 -21.38 4.74 -5.16
CA ALA A 190 -21.80 4.94 -6.55
C ALA A 190 -21.13 3.97 -7.54
N LEU A 191 -20.04 3.30 -7.14
CA LEU A 191 -19.27 2.38 -7.98
C LEU A 191 -19.42 0.91 -7.59
N ALA A 192 -20.12 0.59 -6.52
CA ALA A 192 -20.27 -0.79 -6.05
C ALA A 192 -20.73 -1.76 -7.17
N PRO A 193 -21.73 -1.46 -8.03
CA PRO A 193 -22.09 -2.32 -9.14
C PRO A 193 -20.98 -2.46 -10.20
N THR A 194 -20.12 -1.45 -10.33
CA THR A 194 -18.98 -1.50 -11.26
C THR A 194 -17.93 -2.50 -10.77
N PHE A 195 -17.63 -2.52 -9.48
CA PHE A 195 -16.65 -3.46 -8.91
C PHE A 195 -17.07 -4.92 -9.12
N ALA A 196 -18.36 -5.24 -8.99
CA ALA A 196 -18.90 -6.57 -9.22
C ALA A 196 -18.60 -7.12 -10.63
N ARG A 197 -18.48 -6.26 -11.64
CA ARG A 197 -18.15 -6.66 -13.02
C ARG A 197 -16.74 -7.26 -13.17
N PHE A 198 -15.82 -6.95 -12.24
CA PHE A 198 -14.44 -7.41 -12.24
C PHE A 198 -14.19 -8.54 -11.25
N ALA A 199 -15.24 -8.96 -10.53
CA ALA A 199 -15.19 -9.97 -9.50
C ALA A 199 -15.73 -11.31 -9.98
N GLN A 200 -15.35 -12.37 -9.28
CA GLN A 200 -15.97 -13.69 -9.26
C GLN A 200 -16.26 -14.08 -7.82
N ALA A 201 -17.07 -15.11 -7.58
CA ALA A 201 -17.32 -15.58 -6.22
C ALA A 201 -16.00 -15.82 -5.45
N GLY A 202 -15.88 -15.22 -4.28
CA GLY A 202 -14.66 -15.23 -3.46
C GLY A 202 -13.69 -14.07 -3.71
N THR A 203 -13.88 -13.24 -4.75
CA THR A 203 -13.07 -12.02 -4.95
C THR A 203 -13.19 -11.11 -3.73
N ILE A 204 -12.04 -10.68 -3.22
CA ILE A 204 -11.94 -9.76 -2.09
C ILE A 204 -11.95 -8.32 -2.63
N PHE A 205 -12.66 -7.44 -1.96
CA PHE A 205 -12.64 -6.00 -2.20
C PHE A 205 -12.12 -5.27 -0.96
N ILE A 206 -11.16 -4.35 -1.13
CA ILE A 206 -10.72 -3.43 -0.09
C ILE A 206 -10.78 -2.01 -0.66
N GLY A 207 -11.73 -1.20 -0.18
CA GLY A 207 -11.94 0.16 -0.66
C GLY A 207 -11.69 1.21 0.41
N LEU A 208 -11.09 2.34 0.02
CA LEU A 208 -10.91 3.50 0.89
C LEU A 208 -12.16 4.39 0.85
N ILE A 209 -12.93 4.38 1.93
CA ILE A 209 -14.08 5.24 2.13
C ILE A 209 -13.58 6.63 2.51
N LYS A 210 -13.96 7.61 1.73
CA LYS A 210 -13.64 9.02 1.96
C LYS A 210 -14.95 9.77 2.27
N PRO A 211 -15.27 10.05 3.53
CA PRO A 211 -16.54 10.67 3.90
C PRO A 211 -16.85 11.93 3.10
N GLN A 212 -15.84 12.72 2.76
CA GLN A 212 -16.00 13.95 1.96
C GLN A 212 -16.46 13.72 0.51
N PHE A 213 -16.39 12.50 -0.01
CA PHE A 213 -16.89 12.13 -1.35
C PHE A 213 -18.14 11.26 -1.30
N GLU A 214 -18.55 10.85 -0.09
CA GLU A 214 -19.80 10.10 0.15
C GLU A 214 -20.90 10.98 0.75
N SER A 215 -20.54 12.05 1.48
CA SER A 215 -21.49 12.98 2.13
C SER A 215 -22.01 14.04 1.19
N GLN A 216 -23.05 14.76 1.61
CA GLN A 216 -23.58 15.91 0.91
C GLN A 216 -22.67 17.14 1.08
N HIS A 217 -22.76 18.10 0.15
CA HIS A 217 -21.85 19.24 0.12
C HIS A 217 -21.96 20.13 1.37
N ASP A 218 -23.16 20.27 1.93
CA ASP A 218 -23.45 21.06 3.14
C ASP A 218 -23.01 20.38 4.46
N GLU A 219 -22.61 19.10 4.40
CA GLU A 219 -22.06 18.35 5.53
C GLU A 219 -20.53 18.48 5.65
N THR A 220 -19.91 19.24 4.74
CA THR A 220 -18.46 19.47 4.75
C THR A 220 -18.13 20.92 5.15
N ASP A 221 -17.13 21.09 6.00
CA ASP A 221 -16.51 22.36 6.31
C ASP A 221 -15.19 22.49 5.54
N HIS A 222 -15.19 23.30 4.48
CA HIS A 222 -14.04 23.43 3.55
C HIS A 222 -13.49 22.07 3.07
N GLY A 223 -14.39 21.13 2.69
CA GLY A 223 -14.01 19.80 2.23
C GLY A 223 -13.64 18.80 3.34
N ILE A 224 -13.85 19.15 4.60
CA ILE A 224 -13.58 18.28 5.75
C ILE A 224 -14.89 17.91 6.44
N VAL A 225 -15.15 16.61 6.62
CA VAL A 225 -16.27 16.08 7.39
C VAL A 225 -15.85 15.98 8.87
N ARG A 226 -16.28 16.97 9.69
CA ARG A 226 -15.91 17.03 11.10
C ARG A 226 -16.85 16.21 11.99
N ASP A 227 -18.13 16.11 11.61
CA ASP A 227 -19.13 15.38 12.37
C ASP A 227 -18.89 13.86 12.26
N GLU A 228 -18.68 13.21 13.40
CA GLU A 228 -18.47 11.78 13.48
C GLU A 228 -19.72 10.99 13.03
N ALA A 229 -20.93 11.48 13.35
CA ALA A 229 -22.15 10.81 12.94
C ALA A 229 -22.30 10.78 11.41
N VAL A 230 -21.90 11.86 10.73
CA VAL A 230 -21.86 11.92 9.26
C VAL A 230 -20.83 10.92 8.72
N ARG A 231 -19.62 10.88 9.30
CA ARG A 231 -18.59 9.91 8.88
C ARG A 231 -19.06 8.46 8.99
N LEU A 232 -19.66 8.10 10.12
CA LEU A 232 -20.16 6.74 10.36
C LEU A 232 -21.33 6.39 9.44
N ARG A 233 -22.26 7.33 9.21
CA ARG A 233 -23.34 7.15 8.24
C ARG A 233 -22.79 6.85 6.84
N THR A 234 -21.78 7.61 6.36
CA THR A 234 -21.19 7.35 5.03
C THR A 234 -20.53 5.95 4.94
N VAL A 235 -19.96 5.46 6.04
CA VAL A 235 -19.47 4.07 6.10
C VAL A 235 -20.62 3.07 5.93
N ASP A 236 -21.74 3.28 6.62
CA ASP A 236 -22.91 2.38 6.54
C ASP A 236 -23.56 2.43 5.13
N GLU A 237 -23.64 3.61 4.52
CA GLU A 237 -24.13 3.78 3.14
C GLU A 237 -23.27 3.03 2.12
N VAL A 238 -21.93 3.10 2.24
CA VAL A 238 -21.02 2.35 1.38
C VAL A 238 -21.17 0.84 1.58
N ARG A 239 -21.30 0.38 2.83
CA ARG A 239 -21.53 -1.04 3.15
C ARG A 239 -22.83 -1.53 2.50
N ALA A 240 -23.93 -0.80 2.67
CA ALA A 240 -25.21 -1.15 2.08
C ALA A 240 -25.15 -1.20 0.54
N ALA A 241 -24.43 -0.27 -0.11
CA ALA A 241 -24.23 -0.27 -1.55
C ALA A 241 -23.42 -1.48 -2.04
N LEU A 242 -22.37 -1.86 -1.31
CA LEU A 242 -21.58 -3.06 -1.62
C LEU A 242 -22.43 -4.33 -1.45
N GLU A 243 -23.20 -4.43 -0.37
CA GLU A 243 -24.11 -5.56 -0.12
C GLU A 243 -25.17 -5.68 -1.22
N ALA A 244 -25.75 -4.57 -1.65
CA ALA A 244 -26.70 -4.54 -2.77
C ALA A 244 -26.06 -4.95 -4.11
N ALA A 245 -24.73 -4.81 -4.24
CA ALA A 245 -23.96 -5.22 -5.42
C ALA A 245 -23.40 -6.67 -5.33
N GLY A 246 -23.79 -7.44 -4.30
CA GLY A 246 -23.39 -8.85 -4.14
C GLY A 246 -22.12 -9.07 -3.31
N PHE A 247 -21.64 -8.06 -2.61
CA PHE A 247 -20.49 -8.20 -1.69
C PHE A 247 -20.98 -8.38 -0.25
N GLU A 248 -20.41 -9.32 0.48
CA GLU A 248 -20.57 -9.44 1.93
C GLU A 248 -19.51 -8.60 2.64
N CYS A 249 -19.91 -7.57 3.38
CA CYS A 249 -19.00 -6.73 4.13
C CYS A 249 -18.50 -7.45 5.40
N THR A 250 -17.20 -7.75 5.45
CA THR A 250 -16.57 -8.54 6.52
C THR A 250 -15.79 -7.73 7.54
N GLY A 251 -15.56 -6.44 7.29
CA GLY A 251 -14.85 -5.57 8.23
C GLY A 251 -14.71 -4.14 7.76
N VAL A 252 -14.56 -3.25 8.72
CA VAL A 252 -14.21 -1.84 8.50
C VAL A 252 -13.13 -1.46 9.51
N THR A 253 -12.15 -0.67 9.10
CA THR A 253 -11.12 -0.11 9.98
C THR A 253 -10.86 1.34 9.62
N GLU A 254 -10.50 2.17 10.60
CA GLU A 254 -10.04 3.52 10.34
C GLU A 254 -8.66 3.49 9.67
N SER A 255 -8.44 4.39 8.73
CA SER A 255 -7.14 4.53 8.06
C SER A 255 -6.07 4.94 9.08
N PRO A 256 -4.86 4.34 9.06
CA PRO A 256 -3.77 4.68 9.99
C PRO A 256 -3.25 6.11 9.80
N ILE A 257 -3.62 6.75 8.72
CA ILE A 257 -3.27 8.15 8.41
C ILE A 257 -4.48 8.89 7.83
N THR A 258 -4.61 10.16 8.15
CA THR A 258 -5.64 11.04 7.58
C THR A 258 -5.41 11.33 6.10
N GLY A 259 -6.47 11.73 5.40
CA GLY A 259 -6.42 12.27 4.04
C GLY A 259 -5.52 13.50 3.92
N HIS A 260 -5.37 14.02 2.70
CA HIS A 260 -4.45 15.15 2.42
C HIS A 260 -4.84 16.41 3.22
N GLU A 261 -6.13 16.67 3.36
CA GLU A 261 -6.68 17.84 4.07
C GLU A 261 -7.02 17.58 5.54
N GLY A 262 -6.71 16.36 6.04
CA GLY A 262 -6.93 15.98 7.43
C GLY A 262 -8.23 15.21 7.67
N ASN A 263 -8.97 14.85 6.64
CA ASN A 263 -10.15 13.99 6.75
C ASN A 263 -9.80 12.64 7.38
N VAL A 264 -10.63 12.18 8.30
CA VAL A 264 -10.64 10.80 8.77
C VAL A 264 -11.25 9.95 7.66
N GLU A 265 -10.56 8.88 7.29
CA GLU A 265 -10.94 7.96 6.22
C GLU A 265 -11.01 6.54 6.77
N TYR A 266 -11.76 5.66 6.10
CA TYR A 266 -11.94 4.28 6.54
C TYR A 266 -11.63 3.32 5.40
N LEU A 267 -11.27 2.08 5.73
CA LEU A 267 -11.15 1.01 4.75
C LEU A 267 -12.19 -0.05 5.06
N VAL A 268 -12.95 -0.43 4.03
CA VAL A 268 -13.91 -1.53 4.08
C VAL A 268 -13.31 -2.75 3.40
N ARG A 269 -13.50 -3.93 4.03
CA ARG A 269 -13.24 -5.22 3.41
C ARG A 269 -14.56 -5.94 3.14
N ALA A 270 -14.72 -6.43 1.92
CA ALA A 270 -15.87 -7.21 1.52
C ALA A 270 -15.45 -8.39 0.62
N VAL A 271 -16.32 -9.39 0.50
CA VAL A 271 -16.12 -10.59 -0.33
C VAL A 271 -17.30 -10.73 -1.27
N PHE A 272 -17.03 -10.84 -2.56
CA PHE A 272 -18.07 -11.01 -3.57
C PHE A 272 -18.65 -12.43 -3.51
N GLN A 273 -19.98 -12.51 -3.44
CA GLN A 273 -20.69 -13.78 -3.27
C GLN A 273 -21.16 -14.39 -4.62
N GLY A 274 -21.23 -13.58 -5.68
CA GLY A 274 -21.69 -13.97 -6.99
C GLY A 274 -23.05 -13.40 -7.36
#